data_bfb4b462f8c95ca344e883cdc88bb970
#
_entry.id   bfb4b462f8c95ca344e883cdc88bb970
#
_cell.length_a   1.000
_cell.length_b   1.000
_cell.length_c   1.000
_cell.angle_alpha   90.00
_cell.angle_beta   90.00
_cell.angle_gamma   90.00
#
_symmetry.space_group_name_H-M   'P 1'
#
loop_
_entity.id
_entity.type
_entity.pdbx_description
1 polymer ?
#
loop_
_entity_poly.entity_id
_entity_poly.type
_entity_poly.pdbx_seq_one_letter_code
_entity_poly.pdbx_strand_id
1 'polypeptide(L)'
;MASKLKTVFVCSKCGYESAKWFGQCPGCHEWDTMNEEVKAPQTVTAKRAYSDNFHGKVYKLNDIVTDTEHRYDTGLHELNRVLGGGLVKGSLVLLSGDPGIGKSTMLLQICQYLDSNLKILYVSGEESAHQLKLRASRLGVTADNLSLLCETDAQYICEL
;
A
#
# COMPACT_ATOMS: atom_id res chain seq x y z
N MET A 1 -21.83 -10.44 -14.76
CA MET A 1 -21.52 -11.88 -15.05
C MET A 1 -20.39 -12.27 -14.10
N ALA A 2 -20.60 -13.24 -13.22
CA ALA A 2 -19.60 -13.64 -12.23
C ALA A 2 -18.37 -14.24 -12.92
N SER A 3 -17.20 -13.63 -12.73
CA SER A 3 -15.92 -14.14 -13.23
C SER A 3 -15.57 -15.42 -12.48
N LYS A 4 -15.45 -16.55 -13.19
CA LYS A 4 -15.05 -17.83 -12.61
C LYS A 4 -13.60 -17.75 -12.16
N LEU A 5 -13.36 -17.88 -10.86
CA LEU A 5 -12.04 -18.15 -10.28
C LEU A 5 -11.45 -19.39 -10.95
N LYS A 6 -10.21 -19.31 -11.44
CA LYS A 6 -9.49 -20.46 -11.98
C LYS A 6 -8.46 -20.93 -10.95
N THR A 7 -8.61 -22.19 -10.56
CA THR A 7 -7.59 -22.88 -9.76
C THR A 7 -6.43 -23.28 -10.66
N VAL A 8 -5.21 -22.98 -10.25
CA VAL A 8 -3.95 -23.41 -10.89
C VAL A 8 -3.06 -24.06 -9.84
N PHE A 9 -2.23 -25.00 -10.27
CA PHE A 9 -1.27 -25.66 -9.40
C PHE A 9 0.14 -25.17 -9.74
N VAL A 10 0.84 -24.65 -8.74
CA VAL A 10 2.18 -24.04 -8.87
C VAL A 10 3.20 -24.86 -8.09
N CYS A 11 4.30 -25.20 -8.73
CA CYS A 11 5.39 -25.90 -8.07
C CYS A 11 6.17 -24.94 -7.14
N SER A 12 6.27 -25.26 -5.85
CA SER A 12 7.01 -24.47 -4.86
C SER A 12 8.53 -24.41 -5.09
N LYS A 13 9.07 -25.34 -5.89
CA LYS A 13 10.51 -25.42 -6.17
C LYS A 13 10.94 -24.67 -7.44
N CYS A 14 10.18 -24.81 -8.53
CA CYS A 14 10.59 -24.26 -9.83
C CYS A 14 9.60 -23.25 -10.44
N GLY A 15 8.44 -23.01 -9.79
CA GLY A 15 7.42 -22.10 -10.30
C GLY A 15 6.63 -22.61 -11.52
N TYR A 16 6.77 -23.90 -11.89
CA TYR A 16 6.00 -24.48 -12.99
C TYR A 16 4.50 -24.42 -12.69
N GLU A 17 3.71 -23.90 -13.61
CA GLU A 17 2.25 -23.75 -13.46
C GLU A 17 1.48 -24.76 -14.32
N SER A 18 0.43 -25.34 -13.74
CA SER A 18 -0.46 -26.28 -14.44
C SER A 18 -1.91 -26.08 -14.01
N ALA A 19 -2.85 -26.37 -14.93
CA ALA A 19 -4.28 -26.41 -14.64
C ALA A 19 -4.71 -27.73 -13.95
N LYS A 20 -3.80 -28.69 -13.83
CA LYS A 20 -4.03 -29.98 -13.17
C LYS A 20 -2.96 -30.26 -12.14
N TRP A 21 -3.34 -30.92 -11.06
CA TRP A 21 -2.38 -31.38 -10.06
C TRP A 21 -1.58 -32.57 -10.59
N PHE A 22 -0.28 -32.57 -10.31
CA PHE A 22 0.64 -33.67 -10.60
C PHE A 22 1.37 -34.04 -9.32
N GLY A 23 1.48 -35.35 -9.02
CA GLY A 23 2.27 -35.83 -7.90
C GLY A 23 3.77 -35.57 -8.07
N GLN A 24 4.26 -35.56 -9.32
CA GLN A 24 5.62 -35.18 -9.70
C GLN A 24 5.57 -33.98 -10.62
N CYS A 25 6.31 -32.92 -10.30
CA CYS A 25 6.37 -31.73 -11.13
C CYS A 25 6.98 -32.01 -12.51
N PRO A 26 6.29 -31.67 -13.62
CA PRO A 26 6.84 -31.86 -14.97
C PRO A 26 8.06 -30.99 -15.26
N GLY A 27 8.26 -29.89 -14.53
CA GLY A 27 9.36 -28.94 -14.77
C GLY A 27 10.66 -29.33 -14.05
N CYS A 28 10.59 -29.72 -12.79
CA CYS A 28 11.79 -30.07 -12.00
C CYS A 28 11.86 -31.51 -11.54
N HIS A 29 10.85 -32.35 -11.84
CA HIS A 29 10.73 -33.76 -11.48
C HIS A 29 10.75 -34.06 -9.98
N GLU A 30 10.53 -33.06 -9.13
CA GLU A 30 10.39 -33.21 -7.69
C GLU A 30 8.98 -33.69 -7.32
N TRP A 31 8.88 -34.53 -6.29
CA TRP A 31 7.61 -35.07 -5.82
C TRP A 31 6.97 -34.14 -4.78
N ASP A 32 5.63 -34.09 -4.78
CA ASP A 32 4.79 -33.41 -3.78
C ASP A 32 5.11 -31.92 -3.59
N THR A 33 5.41 -31.24 -4.72
CA THR A 33 5.75 -29.80 -4.76
C THR A 33 4.68 -28.93 -5.38
N MET A 34 3.55 -29.50 -5.85
CA MET A 34 2.47 -28.77 -6.51
C MET A 34 1.45 -28.27 -5.48
N ASN A 35 1.41 -26.95 -5.26
CA ASN A 35 0.45 -26.29 -4.38
C ASN A 35 -0.71 -25.68 -5.19
N GLU A 36 -1.91 -25.77 -4.63
CA GLU A 36 -3.10 -25.16 -5.22
C GLU A 36 -3.11 -23.66 -4.97
N GLU A 37 -3.21 -22.88 -6.02
CA GLU A 37 -3.39 -21.43 -5.98
C GLU A 37 -4.64 -21.00 -6.76
N VAL A 38 -5.44 -20.13 -6.17
CA VAL A 38 -6.61 -19.55 -6.83
C VAL A 38 -6.20 -18.24 -7.47
N LYS A 39 -6.07 -18.24 -8.82
CA LYS A 39 -5.83 -17.01 -9.57
C LYS A 39 -7.15 -16.39 -10.00
N ALA A 40 -7.37 -15.14 -9.62
CA ALA A 40 -8.44 -14.32 -10.19
C ALA A 40 -8.19 -14.16 -11.71
N PRO A 41 -9.24 -14.13 -12.55
CA PRO A 41 -9.06 -13.91 -13.98
C PRO A 41 -8.40 -12.53 -14.16
N GLN A 42 -7.20 -12.53 -14.71
CA GLN A 42 -6.52 -11.30 -15.11
C GLN A 42 -7.35 -10.67 -16.24
N THR A 43 -8.14 -9.67 -15.92
CA THR A 43 -8.70 -8.78 -16.94
C THR A 43 -7.54 -8.06 -17.61
N VAL A 44 -7.48 -8.13 -18.93
CA VAL A 44 -6.37 -7.67 -19.80
C VAL A 44 -6.10 -6.15 -19.71
N THR A 45 -6.80 -5.43 -18.86
CA THR A 45 -6.69 -3.97 -18.66
C THR A 45 -5.67 -3.55 -17.62
N ALA A 46 -5.18 -4.45 -16.75
CA ALA A 46 -4.22 -4.11 -15.70
C ALA A 46 -2.74 -4.07 -16.16
N LYS A 47 -2.46 -4.25 -17.46
CA LYS A 47 -1.08 -4.27 -17.99
C LYS A 47 -0.45 -2.88 -18.21
N ARG A 48 -1.05 -1.78 -17.74
CA ARG A 48 -0.54 -0.44 -18.10
C ARG A 48 0.10 0.39 -16.99
N ALA A 49 0.12 -0.06 -15.75
CA ALA A 49 0.64 0.80 -14.67
C ALA A 49 2.00 0.38 -14.07
N TYR A 50 2.49 -0.85 -14.31
CA TYR A 50 3.71 -1.32 -13.61
C TYR A 50 4.79 -1.95 -14.50
N SER A 51 4.69 -1.87 -15.82
CA SER A 51 5.66 -2.50 -16.74
C SER A 51 6.42 -1.54 -17.64
N ASP A 52 6.55 -0.27 -17.29
CA ASP A 52 7.44 0.61 -18.04
C ASP A 52 8.75 0.85 -17.29
N ASN A 53 9.74 0.03 -17.68
CA ASN A 53 11.15 0.41 -17.74
C ASN A 53 11.80 0.86 -16.42
N PHE A 54 11.80 0.00 -15.39
CA PHE A 54 12.89 0.03 -14.41
C PHE A 54 14.17 -0.61 -15.03
N HIS A 55 14.58 -0.16 -16.19
CA HIS A 55 15.97 -0.23 -16.57
C HIS A 55 16.70 0.84 -15.76
N GLY A 56 17.18 0.46 -14.58
CA GLY A 56 17.93 1.34 -13.74
C GLY A 56 19.12 1.91 -14.51
N LYS A 57 19.08 3.20 -14.82
CA LYS A 57 20.26 3.89 -15.31
C LYS A 57 21.25 4.02 -14.15
N VAL A 58 22.50 3.65 -14.39
CA VAL A 58 23.56 3.88 -13.43
C VAL A 58 23.99 5.34 -13.54
N TYR A 59 23.84 6.09 -12.46
CA TYR A 59 24.31 7.47 -12.36
C TYR A 59 25.50 7.54 -11.42
N LYS A 60 26.46 8.42 -11.69
CA LYS A 60 27.45 8.79 -10.69
C LYS A 60 26.79 9.72 -9.68
N LEU A 61 27.13 9.58 -8.41
CA LEU A 61 26.53 10.37 -7.33
C LEU A 61 26.63 11.89 -7.59
N ASN A 62 27.74 12.35 -8.14
CA ASN A 62 27.99 13.76 -8.41
C ASN A 62 27.21 14.31 -9.64
N ASP A 63 26.66 13.43 -10.47
CA ASP A 63 25.87 13.81 -11.66
C ASP A 63 24.37 13.94 -11.33
N ILE A 64 23.97 13.57 -10.09
CA ILE A 64 22.59 13.66 -9.63
C ILE A 64 22.34 15.09 -9.13
N VAL A 65 21.55 15.84 -9.88
CA VAL A 65 21.04 17.15 -9.42
C VAL A 65 19.92 16.88 -8.42
N THR A 66 20.11 17.26 -7.17
CA THR A 66 19.07 17.20 -6.14
C THR A 66 18.37 18.55 -6.08
N ASP A 67 17.09 18.57 -6.47
CA ASP A 67 16.20 19.67 -6.10
C ASP A 67 16.00 19.68 -4.57
N THR A 68 15.69 20.86 -4.02
CA THR A 68 15.37 20.98 -2.59
C THR A 68 14.19 20.05 -2.26
N GLU A 69 14.45 19.03 -1.46
CA GLU A 69 13.45 18.03 -1.07
C GLU A 69 12.30 18.71 -0.32
N HIS A 70 11.13 18.72 -0.93
CA HIS A 70 9.93 19.29 -0.29
C HIS A 70 9.45 18.36 0.79
N ARG A 71 9.39 18.86 2.04
CA ARG A 71 8.92 18.14 3.21
C ARG A 71 7.61 18.75 3.70
N TYR A 72 6.66 17.88 4.00
CA TYR A 72 5.37 18.28 4.56
C TYR A 72 5.45 18.25 6.09
N ASP A 73 5.07 19.35 6.71
CA ASP A 73 4.98 19.46 8.17
C ASP A 73 3.82 18.60 8.68
N THR A 74 4.10 17.73 9.63
CA THR A 74 3.07 16.88 10.28
C THR A 74 2.33 17.58 11.42
N GLY A 75 2.76 18.80 11.79
CA GLY A 75 2.26 19.51 12.97
C GLY A 75 2.72 18.92 14.31
N LEU A 76 3.47 17.83 14.30
CA LEU A 76 3.98 17.15 15.47
C LEU A 76 5.51 17.28 15.49
N HIS A 77 6.01 18.16 16.37
CA HIS A 77 7.44 18.51 16.43
C HIS A 77 8.37 17.30 16.57
N GLU A 78 8.05 16.37 17.48
CA GLU A 78 8.87 15.17 17.68
C GLU A 78 8.82 14.22 16.48
N LEU A 79 7.67 14.08 15.81
CA LEU A 79 7.57 13.28 14.60
C LEU A 79 8.37 13.92 13.47
N ASN A 80 8.27 15.22 13.27
CA ASN A 80 9.08 15.94 12.29
C ASN A 80 10.58 15.77 12.55
N ARG A 81 11.00 15.82 13.83
CA ARG A 81 12.39 15.59 14.23
C ARG A 81 12.86 14.18 13.83
N VAL A 82 12.05 13.15 14.08
CA VAL A 82 12.36 11.77 13.71
C VAL A 82 12.41 11.58 12.19
N LEU A 83 11.52 12.26 11.47
CA LEU A 83 11.45 12.21 10.00
C LEU A 83 12.48 13.14 9.30
N GLY A 84 13.33 13.83 10.06
CA GLY A 84 14.33 14.72 9.50
C GLY A 84 13.76 16.03 8.95
N GLY A 85 12.64 16.53 9.51
CA GLY A 85 12.00 17.80 9.15
C GLY A 85 10.62 17.68 8.53
N GLY A 86 10.04 16.48 8.48
CA GLY A 86 8.69 16.24 7.94
C GLY A 86 8.60 15.10 6.95
N LEU A 87 7.42 14.86 6.41
CA LEU A 87 7.15 13.81 5.44
C LEU A 87 7.71 14.17 4.06
N VAL A 88 8.45 13.28 3.46
CA VAL A 88 8.99 13.45 2.10
C VAL A 88 7.98 12.92 1.08
N LYS A 89 7.79 13.64 -0.02
CA LYS A 89 6.92 13.18 -1.11
C LYS A 89 7.41 11.85 -1.67
N GLY A 90 6.51 10.87 -1.76
CA GLY A 90 6.81 9.52 -2.26
C GLY A 90 7.47 8.59 -1.24
N SER A 91 7.71 9.05 0.01
CA SER A 91 8.20 8.17 1.07
C SER A 91 7.12 7.25 1.60
N LEU A 92 7.54 6.08 2.08
CA LEU A 92 6.72 5.15 2.84
C LEU A 92 7.17 5.17 4.31
N VAL A 93 6.25 5.50 5.22
CA VAL A 93 6.52 5.54 6.67
C VAL A 93 5.69 4.47 7.36
N LEU A 94 6.34 3.56 8.09
CA LEU A 94 5.68 2.57 8.94
C LEU A 94 5.58 3.10 10.37
N LEU A 95 4.35 3.31 10.85
CA LEU A 95 4.07 3.63 12.24
C LEU A 95 3.65 2.35 12.99
N SER A 96 4.52 1.85 13.87
CA SER A 96 4.33 0.63 14.65
C SER A 96 4.23 0.91 16.14
N GLY A 97 3.68 -0.02 16.91
CA GLY A 97 3.55 0.03 18.37
C GLY A 97 2.38 -0.81 18.87
N ASP A 98 2.27 -0.95 20.18
CA ASP A 98 1.26 -1.78 20.84
C ASP A 98 -0.18 -1.33 20.53
N PRO A 99 -1.16 -2.26 20.58
CA PRO A 99 -2.56 -1.91 20.50
C PRO A 99 -2.94 -0.85 21.56
N GLY A 100 -3.73 0.15 21.14
CA GLY A 100 -4.20 1.21 22.06
C GLY A 100 -3.21 2.35 22.33
N ILE A 101 -1.95 2.30 21.87
CA ILE A 101 -0.95 3.37 22.13
C ILE A 101 -1.27 4.71 21.47
N GLY A 102 -2.24 4.75 20.56
CA GLY A 102 -2.66 6.01 19.93
C GLY A 102 -2.24 6.20 18.47
N LYS A 103 -1.78 5.14 17.77
CA LYS A 103 -1.38 5.22 16.34
C LYS A 103 -2.42 5.90 15.45
N SER A 104 -3.66 5.41 15.47
CA SER A 104 -4.76 5.96 14.66
C SER A 104 -5.14 7.39 15.08
N THR A 105 -4.98 7.73 16.34
CA THR A 105 -5.18 9.10 16.86
C THR A 105 -4.13 10.04 16.26
N MET A 106 -2.87 9.65 16.31
CA MET A 106 -1.77 10.41 15.74
C MET A 106 -1.95 10.61 14.22
N LEU A 107 -2.34 9.55 13.47
CA LEU A 107 -2.59 9.67 12.04
C LEU A 107 -3.69 10.67 11.71
N LEU A 108 -4.80 10.69 12.45
CA LEU A 108 -5.86 11.68 12.27
C LEU A 108 -5.37 13.11 12.60
N GLN A 109 -4.56 13.28 13.64
CA GLN A 109 -3.98 14.57 13.96
C GLN A 109 -3.04 15.08 12.87
N ILE A 110 -2.19 14.21 12.31
CA ILE A 110 -1.32 14.55 11.17
C ILE A 110 -2.18 15.08 10.00
N CYS A 111 -3.28 14.41 9.68
CA CYS A 111 -4.18 14.84 8.59
C CYS A 111 -4.70 16.27 8.79
N GLN A 112 -4.85 16.74 10.02
CA GLN A 112 -5.29 18.13 10.32
C GLN A 112 -4.22 19.17 9.98
N TYR A 113 -2.95 18.83 10.14
CA TYR A 113 -1.82 19.76 10.00
C TYR A 113 -1.19 19.75 8.62
N LEU A 114 -1.42 18.70 7.82
CA LEU A 114 -0.94 18.66 6.46
C LEU A 114 -1.53 19.79 5.63
N ASP A 115 -0.74 20.28 4.64
CA ASP A 115 -1.13 21.38 3.77
C ASP A 115 -2.53 21.16 3.16
N SER A 116 -3.38 22.16 3.23
CA SER A 116 -4.75 22.15 2.72
C SER A 116 -4.85 21.92 1.21
N ASN A 117 -3.77 22.16 0.46
CA ASN A 117 -3.69 21.86 -0.97
C ASN A 117 -3.46 20.37 -1.28
N LEU A 118 -3.08 19.58 -0.26
CA LEU A 118 -2.92 18.14 -0.42
C LEU A 118 -4.27 17.44 -0.38
N LYS A 119 -4.47 16.48 -1.27
CA LYS A 119 -5.60 15.55 -1.16
C LYS A 119 -5.16 14.39 -0.28
N ILE A 120 -5.85 14.18 0.84
CA ILE A 120 -5.55 13.16 1.82
C ILE A 120 -6.60 12.06 1.72
N LEU A 121 -6.17 10.82 1.56
CA LEU A 121 -7.02 9.64 1.68
C LEU A 121 -6.64 8.86 2.93
N TYR A 122 -7.56 8.77 3.89
CA TYR A 122 -7.43 7.92 5.07
C TYR A 122 -8.16 6.61 4.83
N VAL A 123 -7.42 5.52 4.78
CA VAL A 123 -7.99 4.18 4.59
C VAL A 123 -8.02 3.44 5.93
N SER A 124 -9.16 2.84 6.27
CA SER A 124 -9.33 2.05 7.49
C SER A 124 -9.93 0.69 7.15
N GLY A 125 -9.25 -0.38 7.57
CA GLY A 125 -9.77 -1.74 7.50
C GLY A 125 -10.47 -2.22 8.78
N GLU A 126 -10.40 -1.44 9.88
CA GLU A 126 -10.90 -1.86 11.19
C GLU A 126 -12.10 -1.02 11.67
N GLU A 127 -12.13 0.26 11.35
CA GLU A 127 -13.13 1.20 11.85
C GLU A 127 -14.07 1.66 10.74
N SER A 128 -15.35 1.80 11.06
CA SER A 128 -16.34 2.37 10.16
C SER A 128 -16.16 3.89 10.00
N ALA A 129 -16.64 4.46 8.90
CA ALA A 129 -16.61 5.91 8.66
C ALA A 129 -17.28 6.71 9.78
N HIS A 130 -18.35 6.18 10.39
CA HIS A 130 -19.03 6.81 11.52
C HIS A 130 -18.14 6.88 12.77
N GLN A 131 -17.43 5.80 13.11
CA GLN A 131 -16.50 5.77 14.25
C GLN A 131 -15.31 6.71 14.03
N LEU A 132 -14.76 6.74 12.82
CA LEU A 132 -13.70 7.66 12.43
C LEU A 132 -14.18 9.12 12.54
N LYS A 133 -15.40 9.43 12.08
CA LYS A 133 -15.96 10.79 12.20
C LYS A 133 -16.13 11.22 13.65
N LEU A 134 -16.64 10.33 14.52
CA LEU A 134 -16.75 10.63 15.97
C LEU A 134 -15.38 10.87 16.61
N ARG A 135 -14.37 10.07 16.24
CA ARG A 135 -13.00 10.25 16.73
C ARG A 135 -12.40 11.57 16.23
N ALA A 136 -12.50 11.85 14.92
CA ALA A 136 -12.05 13.11 14.34
C ALA A 136 -12.68 14.33 15.04
N SER A 137 -13.99 14.28 15.30
CA SER A 137 -14.70 15.35 16.02
C SER A 137 -14.17 15.57 17.44
N ARG A 138 -13.86 14.49 18.19
CA ARG A 138 -13.27 14.60 19.54
C ARG A 138 -11.85 15.18 19.52
N LEU A 139 -11.11 14.95 18.44
CA LEU A 139 -9.76 15.46 18.26
C LEU A 139 -9.72 16.87 17.65
N GLY A 140 -10.87 17.44 17.28
CA GLY A 140 -10.96 18.72 16.61
C GLY A 140 -10.45 18.69 15.16
N VAL A 141 -10.41 17.50 14.53
CA VAL A 141 -9.99 17.35 13.13
C VAL A 141 -11.13 17.76 12.22
N THR A 142 -10.91 18.84 11.45
CA THR A 142 -11.90 19.46 10.54
C THR A 142 -11.32 19.65 9.13
N ALA A 143 -10.30 18.89 8.74
CA ALA A 143 -9.63 19.02 7.45
C ALA A 143 -10.59 18.71 6.29
N ASP A 144 -10.89 19.74 5.46
CA ASP A 144 -11.81 19.63 4.31
C ASP A 144 -11.21 18.81 3.17
N ASN A 145 -9.89 18.69 3.13
CA ASN A 145 -9.12 17.93 2.14
C ASN A 145 -8.93 16.46 2.52
N LEU A 146 -9.55 15.98 3.62
CA LEU A 146 -9.47 14.62 4.12
C LEU A 146 -10.66 13.78 3.65
N SER A 147 -10.41 12.76 2.85
CA SER A 147 -11.38 11.73 2.44
C SER A 147 -11.16 10.45 3.25
N LEU A 148 -12.26 9.76 3.59
CA LEU A 148 -12.24 8.51 4.34
C LEU A 148 -12.71 7.36 3.43
N LEU A 149 -11.98 6.24 3.46
CA LEU A 149 -12.33 5.00 2.81
C LEU A 149 -12.28 3.86 3.83
N CYS A 150 -13.36 3.10 3.97
CA CYS A 150 -13.41 1.89 4.81
C CYS A 150 -13.36 0.67 3.89
N GLU A 151 -12.16 0.12 3.71
CA GLU A 151 -11.90 -1.00 2.80
C GLU A 151 -10.69 -1.80 3.29
N THR A 152 -10.71 -3.10 3.03
CA THR A 152 -9.64 -4.05 3.37
C THR A 152 -8.95 -4.64 2.14
N ASP A 153 -9.58 -4.54 0.98
CA ASP A 153 -9.00 -5.03 -0.28
C ASP A 153 -8.00 -4.00 -0.83
N ALA A 154 -6.71 -4.33 -0.69
CA ALA A 154 -5.62 -3.48 -1.15
C ALA A 154 -5.64 -3.28 -2.68
N GLN A 155 -6.10 -4.26 -3.45
CA GLN A 155 -6.17 -4.13 -4.90
C GLN A 155 -7.24 -3.11 -5.29
N TYR A 156 -8.42 -3.18 -4.67
CA TYR A 156 -9.48 -2.21 -4.90
C TYR A 156 -9.06 -0.79 -4.50
N ILE A 157 -8.34 -0.63 -3.38
CA ILE A 157 -7.81 0.67 -2.92
C ILE A 157 -6.86 1.29 -3.95
N CYS A 158 -6.03 0.46 -4.60
CA CYS A 158 -5.07 0.93 -5.61
C CYS A 158 -5.70 1.27 -6.97
N GLU A 159 -6.94 0.83 -7.23
CA GLU A 159 -7.67 1.08 -8.49
C GLU A 159 -8.56 2.33 -8.44
N LEU A 160 -8.69 2.96 -7.25
CA LEU A 160 -9.44 4.19 -7.01
C LEU A 160 -8.65 5.44 -7.44
#